data_b401f28ccc759e241a401fcadf25def9
#
_entry.id   b401f28ccc759e241a401fcadf25def9
#
_cell.length_a   1.000
_cell.length_b   1.000
_cell.length_c   1.000
_cell.angle_alpha   90.00
_cell.angle_beta   90.00
_cell.angle_gamma   90.00
#
_symmetry.space_group_name_H-M   'P 1'
#
loop_
_entity.id
_entity.type
_entity.pdbx_description
1 polymer ?
#
loop_
_entity_poly.entity_id
_entity_poly.type
_entity_poly.pdbx_seq_one_letter_code
_entity_poly.pdbx_strand_id
1 'polypeptide(L)'
;MTDTETETESASPERHTSPGRFLGRPLRRVLRRHFGWLPLYELRNKIRYGHTVPRVWLFESAEVRRLRATLPAGAAPLVTTVIPTYRRPESLPAAVQSVLAQTIDDLRVIVVDDGGGGLPELPDDPRLVTVSLAHNTAVLGVVRNVGIRLADSEFVAFLDDDNEWEPEHLATALAALRSEEPDQRGQRGRRLAGVYTALRRVLPDGRELDVLSVPFDRQLARNEGFLDANGFVARRSRALRFSRLRRDRGVLPREDWATLYRYSRRHPIRHVPVPTVRYLVNPDTYYTVWDSIES
;
A
#
# COMPACT_ATOMS: atom_id res chain seq x y z
N MET A 1 -43.45 1.49 49.01
CA MET A 1 -42.79 2.72 49.42
C MET A 1 -41.31 2.39 49.45
N THR A 2 -40.46 2.83 48.61
CA THR A 2 -40.36 3.84 47.55
C THR A 2 -39.35 3.31 46.53
N ASP A 3 -39.74 3.30 45.25
CA ASP A 3 -38.90 2.99 44.12
C ASP A 3 -37.85 4.09 43.97
N THR A 4 -36.61 3.68 43.69
CA THR A 4 -35.55 4.59 43.20
C THR A 4 -35.01 3.99 41.92
N GLU A 5 -35.57 4.43 40.81
CA GLU A 5 -35.04 4.19 39.47
C GLU A 5 -33.73 4.97 39.32
N THR A 6 -32.67 4.24 39.05
CA THR A 6 -31.37 4.82 38.62
C THR A 6 -31.36 4.88 37.11
N GLU A 7 -31.57 6.06 36.55
CA GLU A 7 -31.37 6.38 35.16
C GLU A 7 -29.88 6.22 34.82
N THR A 8 -29.56 5.25 33.95
CA THR A 8 -28.27 5.14 33.30
C THR A 8 -28.24 6.10 32.12
N GLU A 9 -27.54 7.19 32.33
CA GLU A 9 -27.25 8.22 31.34
C GLU A 9 -26.36 7.59 30.20
N SER A 10 -26.96 7.39 29.03
CA SER A 10 -26.32 6.90 27.84
C SER A 10 -25.43 8.01 27.29
N ALA A 11 -24.13 7.86 27.44
CA ALA A 11 -23.14 8.73 26.82
C ALA A 11 -23.19 8.57 25.30
N SER A 12 -23.68 9.60 24.62
CA SER A 12 -23.64 9.73 23.17
C SER A 12 -22.17 9.82 22.68
N PRO A 13 -21.77 9.12 21.61
CA PRO A 13 -20.40 9.24 21.11
C PRO A 13 -20.15 10.64 20.56
N GLU A 14 -19.10 11.27 21.07
CA GLU A 14 -18.64 12.58 20.63
C GLU A 14 -18.39 12.58 19.11
N ARG A 15 -19.10 13.45 18.42
CA ARG A 15 -18.91 13.70 17.00
C ARG A 15 -17.54 14.31 16.78
N HIS A 16 -16.62 13.53 16.23
CA HIS A 16 -15.32 14.03 15.78
C HIS A 16 -15.51 15.14 14.75
N THR A 17 -15.26 16.35 15.18
CA THR A 17 -15.28 17.55 14.34
C THR A 17 -14.14 17.49 13.34
N SER A 18 -14.49 17.29 12.06
CA SER A 18 -13.54 17.38 10.94
C SER A 18 -12.91 18.77 10.87
N PRO A 19 -11.57 18.91 10.87
CA PRO A 19 -10.91 20.21 10.72
C PRO A 19 -10.98 20.66 9.26
N GLY A 20 -11.84 21.58 8.94
CA GLY A 20 -11.96 22.08 7.57
C GLY A 20 -12.99 23.18 7.35
N ARG A 21 -12.98 24.22 8.19
CA ARG A 21 -13.97 25.32 8.16
C ARG A 21 -13.66 26.48 7.18
N PHE A 22 -12.66 26.39 6.28
CA PHE A 22 -12.23 27.54 5.46
C PHE A 22 -12.90 27.66 4.08
N LEU A 23 -13.60 26.64 3.59
CA LEU A 23 -14.33 26.74 2.32
C LEU A 23 -15.78 26.35 2.55
N GLY A 24 -16.73 27.18 2.08
CA GLY A 24 -18.16 26.90 2.18
C GLY A 24 -18.52 25.55 1.51
N ARG A 25 -19.53 24.82 2.07
CA ARG A 25 -20.00 23.54 1.54
C ARG A 25 -20.20 23.50 0.01
N PRO A 26 -20.77 24.54 -0.64
CA PRO A 26 -20.96 24.55 -2.09
C PRO A 26 -19.66 24.58 -2.87
N LEU A 27 -18.67 25.38 -2.46
CA LEU A 27 -17.38 25.48 -3.15
C LEU A 27 -16.60 24.15 -3.05
N ARG A 28 -16.66 23.47 -1.90
CA ARG A 28 -16.08 22.12 -1.76
C ARG A 28 -16.70 21.11 -2.72
N ARG A 29 -18.02 21.14 -2.90
CA ARG A 29 -18.72 20.24 -3.82
C ARG A 29 -18.29 20.50 -5.27
N VAL A 30 -18.18 21.77 -5.70
CA VAL A 30 -17.71 22.16 -7.02
C VAL A 30 -16.26 21.71 -7.24
N LEU A 31 -15.37 21.99 -6.31
CA LEU A 31 -13.96 21.57 -6.40
C LEU A 31 -13.83 20.05 -6.48
N ARG A 32 -14.58 19.28 -5.65
CA ARG A 32 -14.60 17.82 -5.73
C ARG A 32 -15.06 17.31 -7.09
N ARG A 33 -16.09 17.91 -7.66
CA ARG A 33 -16.61 17.53 -8.98
C ARG A 33 -15.57 17.73 -10.09
N HIS A 34 -14.81 18.83 -10.05
CA HIS A 34 -13.82 19.13 -11.09
C HIS A 34 -12.48 18.42 -10.89
N PHE A 35 -11.94 18.42 -9.68
CA PHE A 35 -10.60 17.91 -9.40
C PHE A 35 -10.60 16.48 -8.86
N GLY A 36 -11.69 16.00 -8.28
CA GLY A 36 -11.80 14.75 -7.56
C GLY A 36 -11.30 14.87 -6.11
N TRP A 37 -11.65 13.88 -5.30
CA TRP A 37 -11.33 13.88 -3.87
C TRP A 37 -9.83 13.70 -3.62
N LEU A 38 -9.20 12.72 -4.25
CA LEU A 38 -7.81 12.37 -4.01
C LEU A 38 -6.81 13.50 -4.35
N PRO A 39 -6.89 14.18 -5.51
CA PRO A 39 -6.02 15.30 -5.82
C PRO A 39 -6.14 16.47 -4.83
N LEU A 40 -7.35 16.76 -4.36
CA LEU A 40 -7.58 17.81 -3.36
C LEU A 40 -7.02 17.43 -1.99
N TYR A 41 -7.18 16.17 -1.60
CA TYR A 41 -6.61 15.62 -0.38
C TYR A 41 -5.08 15.67 -0.40
N GLU A 42 -4.46 15.25 -1.48
CA GLU A 42 -3.00 15.28 -1.65
C GLU A 42 -2.47 16.74 -1.70
N LEU A 43 -3.20 17.67 -2.31
CA LEU A 43 -2.83 19.09 -2.30
C LEU A 43 -2.85 19.65 -0.86
N ARG A 44 -3.91 19.37 -0.10
CA ARG A 44 -4.00 19.76 1.32
C ARG A 44 -2.82 19.20 2.13
N ASN A 45 -2.48 17.93 1.94
CA ASN A 45 -1.37 17.30 2.64
C ASN A 45 -0.02 17.92 2.25
N LYS A 46 0.18 18.27 0.98
CA LYS A 46 1.39 18.99 0.53
C LYS A 46 1.51 20.37 1.17
N ILE A 47 0.42 21.11 1.27
CA ILE A 47 0.43 22.43 1.94
C ILE A 47 0.78 22.26 3.41
N ARG A 48 0.17 21.28 4.09
CA ARG A 48 0.34 21.08 5.54
C ARG A 48 1.69 20.47 5.93
N TYR A 49 2.14 19.46 5.19
CA TYR A 49 3.29 18.63 5.56
C TYR A 49 4.46 18.70 4.57
N GLY A 50 4.34 19.46 3.47
CA GLY A 50 5.36 19.52 2.43
C GLY A 50 6.72 20.00 2.92
N HIS A 51 6.74 20.87 3.95
CA HIS A 51 7.97 21.34 4.59
C HIS A 51 8.81 20.24 5.25
N THR A 52 8.18 19.08 5.60
CA THR A 52 8.90 17.95 6.21
C THR A 52 9.60 17.07 5.18
N VAL A 53 9.20 17.13 3.91
CA VAL A 53 9.66 16.23 2.84
C VAL A 53 11.18 16.26 2.63
N PRO A 54 11.87 17.41 2.62
CA PRO A 54 13.32 17.42 2.44
C PRO A 54 14.07 16.65 3.53
N ARG A 55 13.68 16.82 4.80
CA ARG A 55 14.28 16.09 5.93
C ARG A 55 14.05 14.58 5.82
N VAL A 56 12.81 14.18 5.48
CA VAL A 56 12.44 12.77 5.29
C VAL A 56 13.21 12.16 4.12
N TRP A 57 13.39 12.90 3.03
CA TRP A 57 14.17 12.46 1.88
C TRP A 57 15.66 12.29 2.20
N LEU A 58 16.24 13.19 3.00
CA LEU A 58 17.62 13.06 3.47
C LEU A 58 17.81 11.81 4.32
N PHE A 59 16.90 11.58 5.28
CA PHE A 59 16.89 10.36 6.09
C PHE A 59 16.76 9.10 5.22
N GLU A 60 15.75 9.01 4.34
CA GLU A 60 15.57 7.88 3.42
C GLU A 60 16.85 7.62 2.61
N SER A 61 17.51 8.70 2.14
CA SER A 61 18.72 8.58 1.32
C SER A 61 19.94 8.12 2.12
N ALA A 62 20.03 8.51 3.38
CA ALA A 62 21.06 8.03 4.30
C ALA A 62 20.88 6.56 4.64
N GLU A 63 19.64 6.16 4.96
CA GLU A 63 19.29 4.76 5.25
C GLU A 63 19.56 3.84 4.06
N VAL A 64 19.16 4.23 2.87
CA VAL A 64 19.45 3.44 1.66
C VAL A 64 20.96 3.25 1.45
N ARG A 65 21.78 4.28 1.72
CA ARG A 65 23.25 4.13 1.60
C ARG A 65 23.80 3.19 2.66
N ARG A 66 23.35 3.32 3.91
CA ARG A 66 23.76 2.47 5.03
C ARG A 66 23.38 1.01 4.78
N LEU A 67 22.12 0.75 4.43
CA LEU A 67 21.56 -0.59 4.28
C LEU A 67 22.04 -1.28 3.01
N ARG A 68 22.35 -0.54 1.94
CA ARG A 68 22.88 -1.14 0.71
C ARG A 68 24.23 -1.84 0.94
N ALA A 69 25.03 -1.37 1.89
CA ALA A 69 26.30 -2.00 2.24
C ALA A 69 26.13 -3.35 2.97
N THR A 70 24.96 -3.61 3.53
CA THR A 70 24.64 -4.87 4.25
C THR A 70 23.95 -5.91 3.38
N LEU A 71 23.55 -5.55 2.16
CA LEU A 71 22.89 -6.50 1.26
C LEU A 71 23.86 -7.57 0.77
N PRO A 72 23.41 -8.83 0.62
CA PRO A 72 24.23 -9.88 0.07
C PRO A 72 24.60 -9.56 -1.39
N ALA A 73 25.86 -9.82 -1.74
CA ALA A 73 26.30 -9.77 -3.12
C ALA A 73 25.72 -10.97 -3.86
N GLY A 74 25.31 -10.79 -5.12
CA GLY A 74 24.79 -11.86 -5.96
C GLY A 74 24.17 -11.36 -7.24
N ALA A 75 23.65 -12.26 -8.07
CA ALA A 75 22.89 -11.90 -9.25
C ALA A 75 21.60 -11.17 -8.87
N ALA A 76 21.23 -10.19 -9.68
CA ALA A 76 19.97 -9.49 -9.52
C ALA A 76 18.80 -10.43 -9.83
N PRO A 77 17.83 -10.60 -8.94
CA PRO A 77 16.68 -11.46 -9.21
C PRO A 77 15.75 -10.82 -10.24
N LEU A 78 14.83 -11.61 -10.79
CA LEU A 78 13.80 -11.11 -11.70
C LEU A 78 12.88 -10.13 -11.01
N VAL A 79 12.43 -10.47 -9.79
CA VAL A 79 11.51 -9.64 -8.99
C VAL A 79 11.97 -9.51 -7.54
N THR A 80 11.81 -8.32 -6.98
CA THR A 80 11.98 -8.08 -5.55
C THR A 80 10.62 -7.73 -4.94
N THR A 81 10.21 -8.48 -3.92
CA THR A 81 9.05 -8.15 -3.09
C THR A 81 9.49 -7.34 -1.88
N VAL A 82 8.86 -6.21 -1.66
CA VAL A 82 9.09 -5.33 -0.50
C VAL A 82 7.97 -5.53 0.50
N ILE A 83 8.32 -5.96 1.72
CA ILE A 83 7.40 -6.10 2.86
C ILE A 83 7.78 -5.05 3.90
N PRO A 84 7.02 -3.95 4.02
CA PRO A 84 7.20 -3.00 5.11
C PRO A 84 6.60 -3.59 6.39
N THR A 85 7.27 -3.43 7.53
CA THR A 85 6.74 -3.88 8.82
C THR A 85 7.08 -2.91 9.95
N TYR A 86 6.24 -2.92 10.99
CA TYR A 86 6.49 -2.22 12.24
C TYR A 86 5.74 -2.89 13.39
N ARG A 87 6.47 -3.62 14.25
CA ARG A 87 5.93 -4.28 15.45
C ARG A 87 4.74 -5.22 15.15
N ARG A 88 4.91 -6.08 14.13
CA ARG A 88 3.92 -7.07 13.70
C ARG A 88 4.50 -8.50 13.76
N PRO A 89 4.91 -8.99 14.94
CA PRO A 89 5.58 -10.29 15.05
C PRO A 89 4.66 -11.46 14.70
N GLU A 90 3.35 -11.30 14.83
CA GLU A 90 2.37 -12.39 14.64
C GLU A 90 2.05 -12.65 13.16
N SER A 91 1.94 -11.59 12.35
CA SER A 91 1.49 -11.72 10.96
C SER A 91 2.65 -11.77 9.95
N LEU A 92 3.76 -11.09 10.23
CA LEU A 92 4.90 -11.00 9.32
C LEU A 92 5.43 -12.38 8.84
N PRO A 93 5.55 -13.44 9.66
CA PRO A 93 6.04 -14.74 9.18
C PRO A 93 5.16 -15.34 8.08
N ALA A 94 3.83 -15.23 8.18
CA ALA A 94 2.90 -15.73 7.18
C ALA A 94 3.03 -14.95 5.87
N ALA A 95 3.13 -13.62 5.92
CA ALA A 95 3.37 -12.77 4.76
C ALA A 95 4.67 -13.17 4.04
N VAL A 96 5.78 -13.30 4.76
CA VAL A 96 7.08 -13.72 4.21
C VAL A 96 6.98 -15.11 3.58
N GLN A 97 6.37 -16.07 4.29
CA GLN A 97 6.21 -17.44 3.79
C GLN A 97 5.40 -17.48 2.49
N SER A 98 4.34 -16.68 2.36
CA SER A 98 3.51 -16.61 1.15
C SER A 98 4.29 -16.11 -0.08
N VAL A 99 5.29 -15.25 0.14
CA VAL A 99 6.18 -14.78 -0.94
C VAL A 99 7.23 -15.83 -1.28
N LEU A 100 7.80 -16.50 -0.28
CA LEU A 100 8.80 -17.56 -0.52
C LEU A 100 8.19 -18.79 -1.19
N ALA A 101 6.89 -19.03 -1.02
CA ALA A 101 6.12 -20.11 -1.62
C ALA A 101 5.61 -19.82 -3.05
N GLN A 102 6.03 -18.72 -3.67
CA GLN A 102 5.63 -18.41 -5.04
C GLN A 102 6.17 -19.44 -6.03
N THR A 103 5.41 -19.67 -7.12
CA THR A 103 5.76 -20.64 -8.18
C THR A 103 6.94 -20.21 -9.07
N ILE A 104 7.48 -19.03 -8.84
CA ILE A 104 8.72 -18.56 -9.47
C ILE A 104 9.84 -18.51 -8.42
N ASP A 105 11.01 -19.04 -8.74
CA ASP A 105 12.17 -19.11 -7.84
C ASP A 105 13.07 -17.86 -7.91
N ASP A 106 13.10 -17.18 -9.04
CA ASP A 106 13.97 -16.02 -9.29
C ASP A 106 13.38 -14.75 -8.67
N LEU A 107 13.30 -14.77 -7.34
CA LEU A 107 12.77 -13.70 -6.53
C LEU A 107 13.67 -13.37 -5.33
N ARG A 108 13.53 -12.17 -4.79
CA ARG A 108 14.07 -11.74 -3.49
C ARG A 108 12.98 -11.11 -2.65
N VAL A 109 12.98 -11.40 -1.36
CA VAL A 109 12.13 -10.72 -0.38
C VAL A 109 12.99 -9.72 0.39
N ILE A 110 12.58 -8.47 0.47
CA ILE A 110 13.20 -7.47 1.34
C ILE A 110 12.16 -7.05 2.37
N VAL A 111 12.30 -7.53 3.60
CA VAL A 111 11.57 -7.04 4.76
C VAL A 111 12.24 -5.76 5.24
N VAL A 112 11.48 -4.67 5.32
CA VAL A 112 11.96 -3.38 5.80
C VAL A 112 11.23 -3.03 7.09
N ASP A 113 11.91 -3.20 8.23
CA ASP A 113 11.40 -2.80 9.54
C ASP A 113 11.54 -1.29 9.75
N ASP A 114 10.46 -0.61 10.09
CA ASP A 114 10.42 0.84 10.37
C ASP A 114 10.94 1.18 11.79
N GLY A 115 12.03 0.54 12.23
CA GLY A 115 12.64 0.80 13.52
C GLY A 115 11.81 0.26 14.69
N GLY A 116 11.20 -0.92 14.51
CA GLY A 116 10.31 -1.56 15.49
C GLY A 116 11.02 -2.16 16.71
N GLY A 117 12.33 -2.39 16.62
CA GLY A 117 13.15 -2.89 17.73
C GLY A 117 13.27 -4.40 17.80
N GLY A 118 13.02 -5.12 16.72
CA GLY A 118 13.23 -6.55 16.58
C GLY A 118 12.21 -7.21 15.67
N LEU A 119 12.69 -8.09 14.82
CA LEU A 119 11.86 -8.93 13.96
C LEU A 119 11.58 -10.26 14.67
N PRO A 120 10.45 -10.93 14.41
CA PRO A 120 10.22 -12.31 14.85
C PRO A 120 11.20 -13.26 14.17
N GLU A 121 11.21 -14.51 14.59
CA GLU A 121 11.88 -15.57 13.86
C GLU A 121 11.24 -15.71 12.47
N LEU A 122 12.08 -15.63 11.43
CA LEU A 122 11.69 -15.72 10.02
C LEU A 122 12.37 -16.93 9.38
N PRO A 123 11.85 -17.44 8.24
CA PRO A 123 12.48 -18.55 7.53
C PRO A 123 13.95 -18.29 7.19
N ASP A 124 14.80 -19.29 7.37
CA ASP A 124 16.18 -19.28 6.86
C ASP A 124 16.19 -19.61 5.37
N ASP A 125 16.03 -18.59 4.56
CA ASP A 125 15.97 -18.70 3.08
C ASP A 125 16.92 -17.67 2.46
N PRO A 126 17.83 -18.08 1.55
CA PRO A 126 18.79 -17.18 0.94
C PRO A 126 18.16 -16.06 0.08
N ARG A 127 16.89 -16.20 -0.27
CA ARG A 127 16.12 -15.17 -0.98
C ARG A 127 15.57 -14.09 -0.06
N LEU A 128 15.57 -14.32 1.27
CA LEU A 128 15.08 -13.39 2.27
C LEU A 128 16.19 -12.48 2.77
N VAL A 129 15.93 -11.18 2.74
CA VAL A 129 16.79 -10.14 3.33
C VAL A 129 15.97 -9.29 4.27
N THR A 130 16.47 -9.09 5.48
CA THR A 130 15.84 -8.22 6.47
C THR A 130 16.70 -7.00 6.73
N VAL A 131 16.09 -5.83 6.78
CA VAL A 131 16.76 -4.57 7.10
C VAL A 131 15.89 -3.75 8.07
N SER A 132 16.53 -3.07 9.03
CA SER A 132 15.85 -2.19 9.98
C SER A 132 16.32 -0.76 9.82
N LEU A 133 15.38 0.18 9.78
CA LEU A 133 15.66 1.62 9.79
C LEU A 133 16.15 2.04 11.17
N ALA A 134 16.96 3.09 11.23
CA ALA A 134 17.55 3.60 12.47
C ALA A 134 16.50 4.08 13.49
N HIS A 135 15.32 4.49 13.01
CA HIS A 135 14.17 4.85 13.85
C HIS A 135 12.87 4.81 13.05
N ASN A 136 11.74 4.76 13.77
CA ASN A 136 10.41 4.78 13.17
C ASN A 136 10.17 6.09 12.43
N THR A 137 9.79 5.98 11.16
CA THR A 137 9.47 7.13 10.31
C THR A 137 8.02 7.57 10.46
N ALA A 138 7.15 6.67 10.89
CA ALA A 138 5.69 6.82 10.88
C ALA A 138 5.14 7.21 9.47
N VAL A 139 5.85 6.82 8.41
CA VAL A 139 5.48 7.10 7.01
C VAL A 139 5.75 5.86 6.17
N LEU A 140 4.73 5.02 6.03
CA LEU A 140 4.81 3.74 5.30
C LEU A 140 5.43 3.89 3.89
N GLY A 141 5.12 5.00 3.20
CA GLY A 141 5.72 5.30 1.90
C GLY A 141 7.24 5.45 1.92
N VAL A 142 7.86 5.85 3.04
CA VAL A 142 9.33 5.91 3.19
C VAL A 142 9.89 4.49 3.27
N VAL A 143 9.27 3.64 4.06
CA VAL A 143 9.67 2.23 4.23
C VAL A 143 9.64 1.51 2.89
N ARG A 144 8.54 1.63 2.13
CA ARG A 144 8.43 1.07 0.77
C ARG A 144 9.46 1.66 -0.19
N ASN A 145 9.74 2.98 -0.11
CA ASN A 145 10.76 3.62 -0.94
C ASN A 145 12.17 3.10 -0.65
N VAL A 146 12.50 2.83 0.62
CA VAL A 146 13.78 2.21 0.97
C VAL A 146 13.89 0.85 0.30
N GLY A 147 12.88 -0.02 0.41
CA GLY A 147 12.84 -1.32 -0.26
C GLY A 147 13.00 -1.21 -1.78
N ILE A 148 12.25 -0.32 -2.46
CA ILE A 148 12.39 -0.06 -3.91
C ILE A 148 13.81 0.36 -4.28
N ARG A 149 14.43 1.20 -3.48
CA ARG A 149 15.79 1.70 -3.75
C ARG A 149 16.88 0.69 -3.42
N LEU A 150 16.62 -0.26 -2.54
CA LEU A 150 17.50 -1.39 -2.26
C LEU A 150 17.39 -2.48 -3.32
N ALA A 151 16.21 -2.66 -3.92
CA ALA A 151 16.00 -3.61 -5.00
C ALA A 151 16.90 -3.33 -6.20
N ASP A 152 17.45 -4.39 -6.80
CA ASP A 152 18.25 -4.40 -8.03
C ASP A 152 17.59 -5.16 -9.18
N SER A 153 16.45 -5.82 -8.93
CA SER A 153 15.62 -6.58 -9.86
C SER A 153 15.02 -5.77 -11.02
N GLU A 154 14.53 -6.46 -12.06
CA GLU A 154 13.76 -5.82 -13.14
C GLU A 154 12.38 -5.36 -12.66
N PHE A 155 11.74 -6.17 -11.82
CA PHE A 155 10.41 -5.90 -11.30
C PHE A 155 10.42 -5.71 -9.77
N VAL A 156 9.44 -4.94 -9.28
CA VAL A 156 9.19 -4.75 -7.84
C VAL A 156 7.73 -5.02 -7.56
N ALA A 157 7.49 -5.74 -6.48
CA ALA A 157 6.17 -6.04 -5.93
C ALA A 157 6.09 -5.60 -4.47
N PHE A 158 4.90 -5.50 -3.92
CA PHE A 158 4.65 -5.04 -2.55
C PHE A 158 3.65 -5.96 -1.87
N LEU A 159 3.92 -6.31 -0.62
CA LEU A 159 3.00 -7.03 0.24
C LEU A 159 3.07 -6.41 1.64
N ASP A 160 1.95 -6.09 2.26
CA ASP A 160 1.90 -5.65 3.64
C ASP A 160 2.04 -6.84 4.58
N ASP A 161 2.55 -6.59 5.77
CA ASP A 161 2.94 -7.61 6.76
C ASP A 161 1.76 -8.35 7.42
N ASP A 162 0.52 -8.04 7.03
CA ASP A 162 -0.71 -8.67 7.49
C ASP A 162 -1.53 -9.31 6.35
N ASN A 163 -0.98 -9.37 5.14
CA ASN A 163 -1.60 -9.99 3.97
C ASN A 163 -0.78 -11.16 3.43
N GLU A 164 -1.38 -11.99 2.59
CA GLU A 164 -0.74 -13.15 1.99
C GLU A 164 -1.01 -13.18 0.48
N TRP A 165 -0.10 -13.80 -0.28
CA TRP A 165 -0.30 -14.09 -1.70
C TRP A 165 -0.63 -15.56 -1.95
N GLU A 166 -1.49 -15.78 -2.94
CA GLU A 166 -1.65 -17.11 -3.53
C GLU A 166 -0.36 -17.49 -4.29
N PRO A 167 -0.02 -18.79 -4.42
CA PRO A 167 1.26 -19.24 -4.99
C PRO A 167 1.54 -18.71 -6.41
N GLU A 168 0.52 -18.41 -7.20
CA GLU A 168 0.64 -17.96 -8.58
C GLU A 168 0.64 -16.44 -8.75
N HIS A 169 0.66 -15.65 -7.68
CA HIS A 169 0.54 -14.19 -7.76
C HIS A 169 1.60 -13.56 -8.66
N LEU A 170 2.88 -13.82 -8.39
CA LEU A 170 3.97 -13.25 -9.19
C LEU A 170 3.99 -13.80 -10.62
N ALA A 171 3.73 -15.09 -10.82
CA ALA A 171 3.67 -15.69 -12.15
C ALA A 171 2.54 -15.04 -12.99
N THR A 172 1.35 -14.87 -12.40
CA THR A 172 0.20 -14.22 -13.04
C THR A 172 0.50 -12.77 -13.40
N ALA A 173 1.08 -12.00 -12.48
CA ALA A 173 1.42 -10.60 -12.71
C ALA A 173 2.51 -10.43 -13.77
N LEU A 174 3.57 -11.26 -13.75
CA LEU A 174 4.66 -11.20 -14.71
C LEU A 174 4.23 -11.65 -16.12
N ALA A 175 3.37 -12.65 -16.22
CA ALA A 175 2.76 -13.05 -17.50
C ALA A 175 1.97 -11.89 -18.11
N ALA A 176 1.17 -11.22 -17.29
CA ALA A 176 0.40 -10.05 -17.71
C ALA A 176 1.28 -8.87 -18.14
N LEU A 177 2.40 -8.60 -17.43
CA LEU A 177 3.38 -7.55 -17.79
C LEU A 177 4.11 -7.79 -19.11
N ARG A 178 4.19 -9.05 -19.56
CA ARG A 178 4.86 -9.47 -20.79
C ARG A 178 3.90 -9.63 -21.96
N SER A 179 2.59 -9.68 -21.69
CA SER A 179 1.59 -9.87 -22.74
C SER A 179 1.42 -8.63 -23.62
N GLU A 180 0.95 -8.83 -24.85
CA GLU A 180 0.64 -7.76 -25.81
C GLU A 180 -0.80 -7.23 -25.72
N GLU A 181 -1.54 -7.63 -24.69
CA GLU A 181 -2.89 -7.13 -24.48
C GLU A 181 -2.92 -5.63 -24.22
N PRO A 182 -4.05 -4.96 -24.51
CA PRO A 182 -4.17 -3.51 -24.35
C PRO A 182 -3.93 -3.06 -22.91
N ASP A 183 -3.35 -1.86 -22.77
CA ASP A 183 -3.24 -1.17 -21.48
C ASP A 183 -4.62 -0.60 -21.02
N GLN A 184 -4.65 0.09 -19.89
CA GLN A 184 -5.85 0.74 -19.35
C GLN A 184 -6.45 1.83 -20.26
N ARG A 185 -5.79 2.18 -21.37
CA ARG A 185 -6.27 3.14 -22.39
C ARG A 185 -6.69 2.46 -23.69
N GLY A 186 -6.70 1.12 -23.71
CA GLY A 186 -6.96 0.34 -24.91
C GLY A 186 -5.82 0.38 -25.94
N GLN A 187 -4.62 0.86 -25.58
CA GLN A 187 -3.47 0.97 -26.49
C GLN A 187 -2.69 -0.35 -26.49
N ARG A 188 -2.49 -0.91 -27.68
CA ARG A 188 -1.65 -2.10 -27.91
C ARG A 188 -0.21 -1.72 -28.22
N GLY A 189 0.71 -2.70 -28.08
CA GLY A 189 2.11 -2.53 -28.41
C GLY A 189 2.90 -1.62 -27.48
N ARG A 190 2.27 -1.09 -26.44
CA ARG A 190 2.91 -0.27 -25.44
C ARG A 190 3.35 -1.12 -24.25
N ARG A 191 4.65 -1.14 -23.96
CA ARG A 191 5.19 -1.88 -22.82
C ARG A 191 4.53 -1.45 -21.52
N LEU A 192 3.84 -2.36 -20.84
CA LEU A 192 3.22 -2.10 -19.53
C LEU A 192 4.30 -1.77 -18.50
N ALA A 193 4.01 -0.78 -17.68
CA ALA A 193 4.87 -0.36 -16.59
C ALA A 193 4.48 -1.03 -15.25
N GLY A 194 3.23 -1.49 -15.12
CA GLY A 194 2.74 -2.20 -13.95
C GLY A 194 1.41 -2.90 -14.23
N VAL A 195 1.09 -3.87 -13.39
CA VAL A 195 -0.20 -4.53 -13.32
C VAL A 195 -0.67 -4.59 -11.87
N TYR A 196 -1.97 -4.71 -11.64
CA TYR A 196 -2.51 -5.03 -10.33
C TYR A 196 -3.56 -6.13 -10.46
N THR A 197 -3.50 -7.08 -9.54
CA THR A 197 -4.41 -8.22 -9.47
C THR A 197 -5.60 -7.91 -8.58
N ALA A 198 -6.62 -8.75 -8.61
CA ALA A 198 -7.73 -8.66 -7.68
C ALA A 198 -7.33 -9.15 -6.27
N LEU A 199 -8.04 -8.64 -5.26
CA LEU A 199 -7.83 -8.98 -3.86
C LEU A 199 -9.06 -9.72 -3.33
N ARG A 200 -8.85 -10.90 -2.75
CA ARG A 200 -9.84 -11.64 -1.97
C ARG A 200 -9.83 -11.08 -0.54
N ARG A 201 -10.85 -10.36 -0.15
CA ARG A 201 -10.95 -9.79 1.20
C ARG A 201 -11.50 -10.84 2.17
N VAL A 202 -10.77 -11.07 3.25
CA VAL A 202 -11.11 -12.06 4.27
C VAL A 202 -11.14 -11.43 5.65
N LEU A 203 -12.05 -11.90 6.49
CA LEU A 203 -12.14 -11.52 7.90
C LEU A 203 -11.12 -12.30 8.75
N PRO A 204 -10.83 -11.86 9.98
CA PRO A 204 -9.91 -12.57 10.89
C PRO A 204 -10.33 -14.02 11.20
N ASP A 205 -11.61 -14.34 11.10
CA ASP A 205 -12.16 -15.70 11.25
C ASP A 205 -11.96 -16.57 9.99
N GLY A 206 -11.32 -16.04 8.95
CA GLY A 206 -11.06 -16.72 7.69
C GLY A 206 -12.21 -16.67 6.68
N ARG A 207 -13.36 -16.11 7.04
CA ARG A 207 -14.53 -15.99 6.15
C ARG A 207 -14.24 -14.97 5.04
N GLU A 208 -14.51 -15.36 3.80
CA GLU A 208 -14.44 -14.46 2.65
C GLU A 208 -15.55 -13.40 2.73
N LEU A 209 -15.18 -12.15 2.57
CA LEU A 209 -16.10 -11.02 2.53
C LEU A 209 -16.54 -10.76 1.09
N ASP A 210 -15.58 -10.50 0.20
CA ASP A 210 -15.78 -10.29 -1.23
C ASP A 210 -14.45 -10.35 -2.00
N VAL A 211 -14.53 -10.07 -3.32
CA VAL A 211 -13.35 -9.90 -4.19
C VAL A 211 -13.35 -8.49 -4.76
N LEU A 212 -12.35 -7.70 -4.33
CA LEU A 212 -12.10 -6.39 -4.91
C LEU A 212 -11.38 -6.55 -6.26
N SER A 213 -12.14 -6.41 -7.36
CA SER A 213 -11.66 -6.58 -8.73
C SER A 213 -12.26 -5.51 -9.63
N VAL A 214 -11.59 -4.35 -9.68
CA VAL A 214 -12.09 -3.16 -10.37
C VAL A 214 -11.17 -2.81 -11.53
N PRO A 215 -11.65 -2.82 -12.79
CA PRO A 215 -10.90 -2.34 -13.94
C PRO A 215 -10.46 -0.88 -13.75
N PHE A 216 -9.29 -0.54 -14.29
CA PHE A 216 -8.78 0.81 -14.11
C PHE A 216 -9.64 1.84 -14.84
N ASP A 217 -10.31 2.67 -14.07
CA ASP A 217 -10.94 3.90 -14.53
C ASP A 217 -10.34 5.11 -13.81
N ARG A 218 -9.90 6.11 -14.56
CA ARG A 218 -9.23 7.28 -13.99
C ARG A 218 -10.18 8.21 -13.25
N GLN A 219 -11.44 8.30 -13.67
CA GLN A 219 -12.43 9.15 -13.00
C GLN A 219 -12.84 8.50 -11.68
N LEU A 220 -13.07 7.18 -11.71
CA LEU A 220 -13.30 6.40 -10.50
C LEU A 220 -12.10 6.53 -9.55
N ALA A 221 -10.88 6.27 -10.02
CA ALA A 221 -9.65 6.34 -9.22
C ALA A 221 -9.33 7.74 -8.67
N ARG A 222 -10.00 8.79 -9.10
CA ARG A 222 -9.92 10.13 -8.48
C ARG A 222 -10.69 10.25 -7.18
N ASN A 223 -11.71 9.41 -7.00
CA ASN A 223 -12.69 9.52 -5.93
C ASN A 223 -12.74 8.28 -5.04
N GLU A 224 -12.48 7.10 -5.63
CA GLU A 224 -12.60 5.79 -5.00
C GLU A 224 -11.22 5.11 -4.89
N GLY A 225 -10.96 4.51 -3.73
CA GLY A 225 -9.70 3.85 -3.43
C GLY A 225 -9.75 2.34 -3.71
N PHE A 226 -9.69 1.92 -4.95
CA PHE A 226 -9.62 0.52 -5.33
C PHE A 226 -8.21 0.06 -5.75
N LEU A 227 -7.26 0.98 -5.82
CA LEU A 227 -5.86 0.67 -6.14
C LEU A 227 -5.10 0.39 -4.85
N ASP A 228 -4.59 -0.80 -4.71
CA ASP A 228 -3.87 -1.28 -3.55
C ASP A 228 -2.47 -1.76 -3.94
N ALA A 229 -1.50 -1.58 -3.05
CA ALA A 229 -0.11 -1.97 -3.31
C ALA A 229 0.08 -3.49 -3.26
N ASN A 230 -0.72 -4.21 -2.45
CA ASN A 230 -0.58 -5.65 -2.25
C ASN A 230 -0.77 -6.48 -3.52
N GLY A 231 -1.60 -6.00 -4.47
CA GLY A 231 -1.77 -6.62 -5.77
C GLY A 231 -0.87 -6.06 -6.87
N PHE A 232 -0.03 -5.04 -6.58
CA PHE A 232 0.67 -4.29 -7.61
C PHE A 232 2.10 -4.78 -7.85
N VAL A 233 2.36 -5.20 -9.08
CA VAL A 233 3.69 -5.56 -9.58
C VAL A 233 4.08 -4.62 -10.72
N ALA A 234 5.27 -4.02 -10.66
CA ALA A 234 5.70 -3.02 -11.62
C ALA A 234 7.15 -3.20 -12.07
N ARG A 235 7.47 -2.67 -13.25
CA ARG A 235 8.86 -2.49 -13.67
C ARG A 235 9.53 -1.46 -12.77
N ARG A 236 10.66 -1.83 -12.20
CA ARG A 236 11.42 -0.93 -11.35
C ARG A 236 11.86 0.31 -12.13
N SER A 237 11.51 1.48 -11.62
CA SER A 237 11.88 2.76 -12.22
C SER A 237 11.97 3.87 -11.18
N ARG A 238 12.67 4.96 -11.49
CA ARG A 238 12.73 6.14 -10.61
C ARG A 238 11.38 6.85 -10.45
N ALA A 239 10.41 6.56 -11.32
CA ALA A 239 9.06 7.12 -11.24
C ALA A 239 8.20 6.41 -10.20
N LEU A 240 8.49 5.13 -9.93
CA LEU A 240 7.81 4.36 -8.90
C LEU A 240 8.37 4.76 -7.53
N ARG A 241 7.61 5.60 -6.83
CA ARG A 241 7.95 6.07 -5.48
C ARG A 241 6.69 6.41 -4.72
N PHE A 242 6.63 6.04 -3.48
CA PHE A 242 5.53 6.38 -2.57
C PHE A 242 5.68 7.80 -2.03
N SER A 243 4.58 8.33 -1.50
CA SER A 243 4.56 9.67 -0.88
C SER A 243 5.39 9.68 0.41
N ARG A 244 6.19 10.72 0.61
CA ARG A 244 6.94 10.98 1.85
C ARG A 244 6.19 11.89 2.81
N LEU A 245 4.97 12.26 2.47
CA LEU A 245 4.15 13.13 3.29
C LEU A 245 3.61 12.36 4.49
N ARG A 246 3.77 12.91 5.67
CA ARG A 246 3.04 12.46 6.85
C ARG A 246 1.54 12.61 6.61
N ARG A 247 0.77 11.74 7.24
CA ARG A 247 -0.69 11.77 7.18
C ARG A 247 -1.26 11.91 8.58
N ASP A 248 -2.41 12.55 8.70
CA ASP A 248 -3.11 12.68 9.99
C ASP A 248 -3.50 11.28 10.50
N ARG A 249 -3.32 11.03 11.80
CA ARG A 249 -3.62 9.73 12.42
C ARG A 249 -5.10 9.32 12.31
N GLY A 250 -6.01 10.25 12.17
CA GLY A 250 -7.45 9.99 12.01
C GLY A 250 -7.91 9.88 10.55
N VAL A 251 -6.99 9.75 9.59
CA VAL A 251 -7.31 9.62 8.17
C VAL A 251 -6.67 8.35 7.66
N LEU A 252 -7.45 7.55 6.94
CA LEU A 252 -7.00 6.32 6.29
C LEU A 252 -5.70 6.54 5.55
N PRO A 253 -4.68 5.69 5.72
CA PRO A 253 -3.50 5.70 4.86
C PRO A 253 -3.97 5.45 3.42
N ARG A 254 -3.60 6.35 2.53
CA ARG A 254 -3.99 6.32 1.11
C ARG A 254 -2.78 6.59 0.21
N GLU A 255 -1.59 6.30 0.73
CA GLU A 255 -0.33 6.56 0.02
C GLU A 255 -0.14 5.62 -1.16
N ASP A 256 -0.62 4.40 -1.10
CA ASP A 256 -0.65 3.41 -2.17
C ASP A 256 -1.59 3.86 -3.29
N TRP A 257 -2.87 4.09 -3.00
CA TRP A 257 -3.82 4.65 -3.96
C TRP A 257 -3.28 5.95 -4.60
N ALA A 258 -2.81 6.91 -3.81
CA ALA A 258 -2.24 8.15 -4.32
C ALA A 258 -1.01 7.90 -5.22
N THR A 259 -0.19 6.91 -4.87
CA THR A 259 0.98 6.53 -5.65
C THR A 259 0.60 5.91 -6.97
N LEU A 260 -0.27 4.90 -6.96
CA LEU A 260 -0.71 4.19 -8.16
C LEU A 260 -1.51 5.11 -9.11
N TYR A 261 -2.42 5.93 -8.56
CA TYR A 261 -3.12 6.96 -9.33
C TYR A 261 -2.16 7.95 -10.00
N ARG A 262 -1.14 8.45 -9.27
CA ARG A 262 -0.12 9.33 -9.83
C ARG A 262 0.73 8.63 -10.90
N TYR A 263 1.16 7.40 -10.62
CA TYR A 263 1.98 6.58 -11.50
C TYR A 263 1.27 6.31 -12.84
N SER A 264 0.00 5.88 -12.79
CA SER A 264 -0.83 5.60 -13.96
C SER A 264 -1.07 6.80 -14.90
N ARG A 265 -0.76 8.04 -14.48
CA ARG A 265 -0.89 9.22 -15.35
C ARG A 265 0.09 9.20 -16.53
N ARG A 266 1.27 8.65 -16.32
CA ARG A 266 2.37 8.65 -17.31
C ARG A 266 2.84 7.25 -17.66
N HIS A 267 2.53 6.28 -16.84
CA HIS A 267 2.97 4.89 -16.97
C HIS A 267 1.75 4.00 -17.19
N PRO A 268 1.72 3.19 -18.27
CA PRO A 268 0.61 2.29 -18.53
C PRO A 268 0.58 1.18 -17.47
N ILE A 269 -0.58 1.02 -16.85
CA ILE A 269 -0.86 -0.08 -15.93
C ILE A 269 -2.05 -0.89 -16.47
N ARG A 270 -2.26 -2.11 -15.96
CA ARG A 270 -3.39 -2.94 -16.33
C ARG A 270 -3.94 -3.69 -15.12
N HIS A 271 -5.25 -3.84 -15.08
CA HIS A 271 -5.94 -4.70 -14.16
C HIS A 271 -5.88 -6.16 -14.65
N VAL A 272 -5.61 -7.08 -13.74
CA VAL A 272 -5.66 -8.52 -13.93
C VAL A 272 -6.75 -9.07 -13.02
N PRO A 273 -7.92 -9.51 -13.54
CA PRO A 273 -9.07 -9.86 -12.72
C PRO A 273 -8.95 -11.26 -12.10
N VAL A 274 -7.77 -11.62 -11.62
CA VAL A 274 -7.48 -12.88 -10.93
C VAL A 274 -7.20 -12.57 -9.47
N PRO A 275 -7.97 -13.12 -8.52
CA PRO A 275 -7.79 -12.87 -7.09
C PRO A 275 -6.60 -13.67 -6.56
N THR A 276 -5.44 -13.05 -6.51
CA THR A 276 -4.18 -13.68 -6.10
C THR A 276 -3.63 -13.11 -4.79
N VAL A 277 -4.37 -12.21 -4.16
CA VAL A 277 -4.03 -11.64 -2.85
C VAL A 277 -5.11 -12.01 -1.85
N ARG A 278 -4.73 -12.60 -0.74
CA ARG A 278 -5.56 -12.79 0.45
C ARG A 278 -5.39 -11.57 1.35
N TYR A 279 -6.37 -10.68 1.32
CA TYR A 279 -6.36 -9.41 1.99
C TYR A 279 -7.12 -9.49 3.32
N LEU A 280 -6.40 -9.37 4.44
CA LEU A 280 -7.01 -9.42 5.77
C LEU A 280 -7.69 -8.08 6.11
N VAL A 281 -9.02 -8.09 6.16
CA VAL A 281 -9.81 -6.96 6.65
C VAL A 281 -9.89 -7.05 8.16
N ASN A 282 -9.03 -6.33 8.86
CA ASN A 282 -9.08 -6.25 10.30
C ASN A 282 -10.10 -5.17 10.71
N PRO A 283 -11.21 -5.53 11.42
CA PRO A 283 -12.22 -4.57 11.87
C PRO A 283 -11.66 -3.50 12.81
N ASP A 284 -10.56 -3.77 13.51
CA ASP A 284 -9.88 -2.83 14.40
C ASP A 284 -8.89 -1.91 13.68
N THR A 285 -8.71 -2.08 12.37
CA THR A 285 -7.90 -1.19 11.55
C THR A 285 -8.76 -0.18 10.80
N TYR A 286 -8.12 0.84 10.23
CA TYR A 286 -8.74 1.98 9.55
C TYR A 286 -9.74 1.65 8.41
N TYR A 287 -9.94 0.37 8.04
CA TYR A 287 -10.75 -0.04 6.89
C TYR A 287 -12.23 -0.29 7.19
N THR A 288 -12.65 -0.35 8.45
CA THR A 288 -14.05 -0.58 8.85
C THR A 288 -14.99 0.58 8.60
N VAL A 289 -14.48 1.72 8.17
CA VAL A 289 -15.29 2.92 7.91
C VAL A 289 -15.84 2.97 6.47
N TRP A 290 -15.59 1.93 5.64
CA TRP A 290 -16.03 1.94 4.22
C TRP A 290 -17.53 1.74 4.05
N ASP A 291 -18.18 0.98 4.92
CA ASP A 291 -19.62 0.69 4.85
C ASP A 291 -20.53 1.88 5.24
N SER A 292 -19.95 2.94 5.79
CA SER A 292 -20.72 4.14 6.20
C SER A 292 -20.75 5.26 5.15
N ILE A 293 -20.23 5.04 3.95
CA ILE A 293 -20.19 6.08 2.87
C ILE A 293 -21.31 5.87 1.84
N GLU A 294 -22.03 4.74 1.89
CA GLU A 294 -23.15 4.43 0.99
C GLU A 294 -24.53 4.84 1.52
N SER A 295 -24.63 5.67 2.57
CA SER A 295 -25.89 6.25 3.02
C SER A 295 -25.94 7.78 2.94
#